data_264440e56d82709d8068e12cb0348182
#
_entry.id   264440e56d82709d8068e12cb0348182
#
_cell.length_a   1.000
_cell.length_b   1.000
_cell.length_c   1.000
_cell.angle_alpha   90.00
_cell.angle_beta   90.00
_cell.angle_gamma   90.00
#
_symmetry.space_group_name_H-M   'P 1'
#
loop_
_entity.id
_entity.type
_entity.pdbx_description
1 polymer ?
#
loop_
_entity_poly.entity_id
_entity_poly.type
_entity_poly.pdbx_seq_one_letter_code
_entity_poly.pdbx_strand_id
1 'polypeptide(L)'
;MRSRKQKKKELSEEQLEIIDTKDFFDRIAPGIIRFYTDHYICGNFYKSCWALTEYPPSTEETAILAHLADRNGVTLRIYNRLVTSMKQRKIVQQAMRKNHMMTTTNDVNESIKAQNNIDDVVELLSELRRNKEPLLHTAVFIELKASSEDKLKELQADVQMELTRSKISVDRLLLRQKEGFLSVHPAGNNVFASQFERVL
;
A
#
# COMPACT_ATOMS: atom_id res chain seq x y z
N MET A 1 44.66 -6.44 44.88
CA MET A 1 43.44 -7.21 44.52
C MET A 1 42.22 -6.33 44.71
N ARG A 2 41.62 -5.81 43.64
CA ARG A 2 40.34 -5.10 43.72
C ARG A 2 39.22 -6.08 44.12
N SER A 3 38.42 -5.66 45.09
CA SER A 3 37.33 -6.48 45.62
C SER A 3 36.32 -6.84 44.52
N ARG A 4 35.78 -8.08 44.58
CA ARG A 4 34.73 -8.60 43.66
C ARG A 4 33.51 -7.65 43.51
N LYS A 5 33.25 -6.83 44.57
CA LYS A 5 32.20 -5.82 44.59
C LYS A 5 32.51 -4.58 43.71
N GLN A 6 33.80 -4.15 43.68
CA GLN A 6 34.22 -3.04 42.82
C GLN A 6 34.17 -3.43 41.35
N LYS A 7 34.59 -4.67 41.00
CA LYS A 7 34.49 -5.18 39.64
C LYS A 7 33.05 -5.28 39.13
N LYS A 8 32.11 -5.61 40.05
CA LYS A 8 30.68 -5.66 39.71
C LYS A 8 30.04 -4.28 39.53
N LYS A 9 30.55 -3.25 40.23
CA LYS A 9 30.12 -1.87 40.11
C LYS A 9 30.64 -1.23 38.79
N GLU A 10 31.92 -1.47 38.47
CA GLU A 10 32.53 -1.01 37.22
C GLU A 10 31.83 -1.62 35.98
N LEU A 11 31.49 -2.92 36.01
CA LEU A 11 30.74 -3.58 34.95
C LEU A 11 29.30 -2.99 34.77
N SER A 12 28.66 -2.56 35.86
CA SER A 12 27.33 -1.96 35.77
C SER A 12 27.37 -0.53 35.22
N GLU A 13 28.43 0.22 35.49
CA GLU A 13 28.62 1.57 34.94
C GLU A 13 28.96 1.53 33.45
N GLU A 14 29.83 0.63 32.99
CA GLU A 14 30.09 0.39 31.58
C GLU A 14 28.83 -0.09 30.81
N GLN A 15 28.03 -0.95 31.45
CA GLN A 15 26.76 -1.39 30.86
C GLN A 15 25.72 -0.27 30.82
N LEU A 16 25.71 0.65 31.78
CA LEU A 16 24.85 1.85 31.78
C LEU A 16 25.32 2.86 30.73
N GLU A 17 26.62 3.08 30.55
CA GLU A 17 27.17 3.93 29.48
C GLU A 17 26.82 3.37 28.10
N ILE A 18 26.91 2.04 27.90
CA ILE A 18 26.49 1.39 26.62
C ILE A 18 24.99 1.58 26.36
N ILE A 19 24.16 1.62 27.42
CA ILE A 19 22.72 1.85 27.28
C ILE A 19 22.43 3.33 26.99
N ASP A 20 23.23 4.26 27.52
CA ASP A 20 23.02 5.70 27.35
C ASP A 20 23.53 6.22 25.99
N THR A 21 24.44 5.50 25.35
CA THR A 21 24.95 5.81 24.00
C THR A 21 24.11 5.24 22.86
N LYS A 22 23.08 4.44 23.15
CA LYS A 22 22.16 3.98 22.11
C LYS A 22 21.32 5.13 21.62
N ASP A 23 21.52 5.48 20.36
CA ASP A 23 20.69 6.43 19.66
C ASP A 23 19.20 6.03 19.74
N PHE A 24 18.31 7.02 19.70
CA PHE A 24 16.86 6.81 19.68
C PHE A 24 16.46 5.73 18.65
N PHE A 25 17.08 5.74 17.48
CA PHE A 25 16.84 4.76 16.43
C PHE A 25 17.20 3.32 16.84
N ASP A 26 18.27 3.12 17.62
CA ASP A 26 18.64 1.80 18.12
C ASP A 26 17.63 1.24 19.14
N ARG A 27 16.93 2.13 19.86
CA ARG A 27 15.88 1.76 20.82
C ARG A 27 14.57 1.34 20.16
N ILE A 28 14.24 1.92 19.02
CA ILE A 28 13.01 1.63 18.28
C ILE A 28 13.21 0.62 17.16
N ALA A 29 14.46 0.33 16.77
CA ALA A 29 14.75 -0.65 15.74
C ALA A 29 14.35 -2.06 16.21
N PRO A 30 13.66 -2.83 15.38
CA PRO A 30 13.34 -4.21 15.71
C PRO A 30 14.64 -5.03 15.77
N GLY A 31 14.79 -5.88 16.80
CA GLY A 31 15.99 -6.70 16.99
C GLY A 31 16.22 -7.73 15.89
N ILE A 32 15.15 -8.13 15.18
CA ILE A 32 15.22 -9.12 14.09
C ILE A 32 14.25 -8.68 12.99
N ILE A 33 14.73 -8.69 11.74
CA ILE A 33 13.90 -8.63 10.54
C ILE A 33 14.30 -9.80 9.64
N ARG A 34 13.35 -10.66 9.26
CA ARG A 34 13.54 -11.78 8.32
C ARG A 34 12.44 -11.77 7.27
N PHE A 35 12.83 -11.82 5.99
CA PHE A 35 11.90 -11.87 4.86
C PHE A 35 11.76 -13.29 4.34
N TYR A 36 10.51 -13.69 4.11
CA TYR A 36 10.10 -14.95 3.50
C TYR A 36 9.37 -14.67 2.18
N THR A 37 8.86 -15.70 1.54
CA THR A 37 8.19 -15.59 0.24
C THR A 37 6.94 -14.71 0.27
N ASP A 38 6.09 -14.86 1.29
CA ASP A 38 4.75 -14.27 1.40
C ASP A 38 4.55 -13.41 2.65
N HIS A 39 5.52 -13.40 3.56
CA HIS A 39 5.50 -12.65 4.80
C HIS A 39 6.91 -12.26 5.26
N TYR A 40 7.00 -11.51 6.34
CA TYR A 40 8.25 -11.23 7.03
C TYR A 40 8.01 -11.17 8.53
N ILE A 41 9.08 -11.42 9.30
CA ILE A 41 9.08 -11.31 10.76
C ILE A 41 9.80 -10.01 11.12
N CYS A 42 9.16 -9.21 11.95
CA CYS A 42 9.71 -7.96 12.46
C CYS A 42 9.53 -7.90 13.97
N GLY A 43 10.62 -8.08 14.70
CA GLY A 43 10.58 -8.30 16.14
C GLY A 43 9.79 -9.56 16.49
N ASN A 44 8.71 -9.41 17.26
CA ASN A 44 7.84 -10.51 17.70
C ASN A 44 6.58 -10.68 16.84
N PHE A 45 6.51 -10.01 15.69
CA PHE A 45 5.32 -10.01 14.85
C PHE A 45 5.59 -10.61 13.47
N TYR A 46 4.61 -11.37 13.02
CA TYR A 46 4.48 -11.83 11.64
C TYR A 46 3.72 -10.79 10.85
N LYS A 47 4.25 -10.40 9.70
CA LYS A 47 3.71 -9.33 8.87
C LYS A 47 3.71 -9.73 7.41
N SER A 48 2.76 -9.19 6.65
CA SER A 48 2.70 -9.36 5.19
C SER A 48 2.30 -8.04 4.53
N CYS A 49 2.96 -7.70 3.42
CA CYS A 49 2.63 -6.52 2.64
C CYS A 49 1.96 -6.92 1.33
N TRP A 50 0.88 -6.22 0.99
CA TRP A 50 0.12 -6.34 -0.24
C TRP A 50 0.02 -4.99 -0.93
N ALA A 51 -0.13 -4.99 -2.25
CA ALA A 51 -0.37 -3.78 -3.03
C ALA A 51 -1.72 -3.86 -3.74
N LEU A 52 -2.50 -2.79 -3.75
CA LEU A 52 -3.73 -2.73 -4.55
C LEU A 52 -3.36 -2.64 -6.03
N THR A 53 -4.05 -3.44 -6.84
CA THR A 53 -3.86 -3.48 -8.29
C THR A 53 -5.04 -2.94 -9.07
N GLU A 54 -6.26 -3.15 -8.57
CA GLU A 54 -7.49 -2.69 -9.19
C GLU A 54 -8.43 -2.10 -8.13
N TYR A 55 -9.12 -1.06 -8.51
CA TYR A 55 -10.12 -0.37 -7.71
C TYR A 55 -11.52 -0.64 -8.28
N PRO A 56 -12.58 -0.59 -7.46
CA PRO A 56 -13.93 -0.72 -7.95
C PRO A 56 -14.28 0.45 -8.88
N PRO A 57 -15.16 0.25 -9.85
CA PRO A 57 -15.56 1.30 -10.80
C PRO A 57 -16.32 2.45 -10.14
N SER A 58 -16.96 2.21 -9.00
CA SER A 58 -17.64 3.22 -8.18
C SER A 58 -17.30 3.03 -6.71
N THR A 59 -17.09 4.14 -6.00
CA THR A 59 -16.78 4.17 -4.56
C THR A 59 -17.96 4.70 -3.73
N GLU A 60 -19.14 4.84 -4.33
CA GLU A 60 -20.28 5.51 -3.72
C GLU A 60 -20.79 4.87 -2.42
N GLU A 61 -20.58 3.57 -2.23
CA GLU A 61 -21.22 2.86 -1.13
C GLU A 61 -20.36 2.65 0.11
N THR A 62 -19.03 2.75 0.03
CA THR A 62 -18.24 2.39 1.21
C THR A 62 -16.86 3.04 1.28
N ALA A 63 -16.57 3.64 2.41
CA ALA A 63 -15.22 3.99 2.82
C ALA A 63 -14.39 2.71 3.14
N ILE A 64 -14.31 1.76 2.18
CA ILE A 64 -13.70 0.43 2.37
C ILE A 64 -12.29 0.53 2.94
N LEU A 65 -11.49 1.45 2.41
CA LEU A 65 -10.14 1.67 2.90
C LEU A 65 -10.14 2.17 4.35
N ALA A 66 -11.12 2.98 4.75
CA ALA A 66 -11.26 3.42 6.14
C ALA A 66 -11.65 2.24 7.05
N HIS A 67 -12.60 1.40 6.66
CA HIS A 67 -12.95 0.18 7.41
C HIS A 67 -11.77 -0.77 7.57
N LEU A 68 -10.99 -0.96 6.51
CA LEU A 68 -9.75 -1.75 6.57
C LEU A 68 -8.72 -1.13 7.51
N ALA A 69 -8.56 0.21 7.49
CA ALA A 69 -7.61 0.92 8.35
C ALA A 69 -8.00 0.86 9.84
N ASP A 70 -9.29 0.80 10.14
CA ASP A 70 -9.80 0.68 11.50
C ASP A 70 -9.66 -0.75 12.06
N ARG A 71 -9.34 -1.72 11.20
CA ARG A 71 -9.20 -3.11 11.60
C ARG A 71 -7.89 -3.34 12.36
N ASN A 72 -7.97 -4.05 13.47
CA ASN A 72 -6.79 -4.37 14.27
C ASN A 72 -5.79 -5.24 13.48
N GLY A 73 -4.53 -4.82 13.47
CA GLY A 73 -3.46 -5.51 12.74
C GLY A 73 -3.36 -5.13 11.25
N VAL A 74 -4.14 -4.17 10.78
CA VAL A 74 -4.07 -3.64 9.40
C VAL A 74 -3.49 -2.23 9.44
N THR A 75 -2.56 -1.95 8.54
CA THR A 75 -2.00 -0.61 8.32
C THR A 75 -2.07 -0.29 6.84
N LEU A 76 -2.58 0.88 6.50
CA LEU A 76 -2.62 1.36 5.12
C LEU A 76 -1.58 2.45 4.91
N ARG A 77 -0.92 2.38 3.77
CA ARG A 77 -0.05 3.44 3.27
C ARG A 77 -0.52 3.87 1.89
N ILE A 78 -0.90 5.14 1.77
CA ILE A 78 -1.38 5.71 0.52
C ILE A 78 -0.36 6.73 0.03
N TYR A 79 0.08 6.56 -1.21
CA TYR A 79 0.93 7.48 -1.93
C TYR A 79 0.12 8.19 -3.00
N ASN A 80 0.04 9.51 -2.90
CA ASN A 80 -0.65 10.34 -3.86
C ASN A 80 0.33 11.29 -4.55
N ARG A 81 0.28 11.36 -5.86
CA ARG A 81 1.08 12.26 -6.67
C ARG A 81 0.21 12.96 -7.71
N LEU A 82 0.28 14.28 -7.76
CA LEU A 82 -0.47 15.08 -8.71
C LEU A 82 -0.09 14.73 -10.16
N VAL A 83 -1.10 14.56 -10.99
CA VAL A 83 -0.94 14.46 -12.45
C VAL A 83 -0.84 15.86 -13.02
N THR A 84 0.27 16.18 -13.70
CA THR A 84 0.41 17.50 -14.35
C THR A 84 -0.66 17.68 -15.42
N SER A 85 -1.13 18.92 -15.62
CA SER A 85 -2.19 19.23 -16.60
C SER A 85 -1.89 18.74 -18.03
N MET A 86 -0.62 18.72 -18.44
CA MET A 86 -0.22 18.13 -19.73
C MET A 86 -0.39 16.61 -19.76
N LYS A 87 -0.03 15.90 -18.69
CA LYS A 87 -0.22 14.44 -18.58
C LYS A 87 -1.69 14.10 -18.49
N GLN A 88 -2.47 14.86 -17.72
CA GLN A 88 -3.91 14.71 -17.61
C GLN A 88 -4.59 14.75 -18.98
N ARG A 89 -4.28 15.77 -19.80
CA ARG A 89 -4.80 15.85 -21.18
C ARG A 89 -4.42 14.65 -22.03
N LYS A 90 -3.18 14.16 -21.93
CA LYS A 90 -2.72 12.97 -22.67
C LYS A 90 -3.46 11.71 -22.24
N ILE A 91 -3.63 11.49 -20.94
CA ILE A 91 -4.36 10.32 -20.41
C ILE A 91 -5.78 10.30 -20.96
N VAL A 92 -6.50 11.41 -20.83
CA VAL A 92 -7.87 11.55 -21.32
C VAL A 92 -7.95 11.35 -22.84
N GLN A 93 -7.06 11.99 -23.61
CA GLN A 93 -7.04 11.81 -25.07
C GLN A 93 -6.74 10.37 -25.49
N GLN A 94 -5.85 9.68 -24.77
CA GLN A 94 -5.55 8.28 -25.05
C GLN A 94 -6.73 7.37 -24.70
N ALA A 95 -7.41 7.60 -23.57
CA ALA A 95 -8.63 6.88 -23.19
C ALA A 95 -9.73 7.07 -24.26
N MET A 96 -10.00 8.29 -24.67
CA MET A 96 -10.97 8.58 -25.73
C MET A 96 -10.62 7.90 -27.06
N ARG A 97 -9.37 7.99 -27.52
CA ARG A 97 -8.94 7.34 -28.77
C ARG A 97 -9.08 5.83 -28.71
N LYS A 98 -8.66 5.21 -27.59
CA LYS A 98 -8.77 3.76 -27.41
C LYS A 98 -10.23 3.31 -27.45
N ASN A 99 -11.11 3.98 -26.74
CA ASN A 99 -12.52 3.65 -26.69
C ASN A 99 -13.21 3.92 -28.05
N HIS A 100 -12.89 5.00 -28.76
CA HIS A 100 -13.37 5.23 -30.12
C HIS A 100 -12.95 4.13 -31.11
N MET A 101 -11.74 3.60 -31.00
CA MET A 101 -11.32 2.44 -31.82
C MET A 101 -12.13 1.19 -31.48
N MET A 102 -12.51 1.00 -30.22
CA MET A 102 -13.30 -0.15 -29.78
C MET A 102 -14.79 -0.03 -30.15
N THR A 103 -15.35 1.16 -30.31
CA THR A 103 -16.73 1.32 -30.79
C THR A 103 -16.94 0.87 -32.25
N THR A 104 -15.87 0.77 -33.03
CA THR A 104 -15.91 0.30 -34.43
C THR A 104 -15.64 -1.20 -34.57
N THR A 105 -15.51 -1.93 -33.47
CA THR A 105 -15.30 -3.38 -33.47
C THR A 105 -16.62 -4.11 -33.79
N ASN A 106 -16.54 -5.26 -34.44
CA ASN A 106 -17.71 -6.07 -34.81
C ASN A 106 -18.40 -6.76 -33.61
N ASP A 107 -17.81 -6.71 -32.42
CA ASP A 107 -18.41 -7.22 -31.18
C ASP A 107 -19.29 -6.14 -30.53
N VAL A 108 -20.60 -6.42 -30.52
CA VAL A 108 -21.61 -5.51 -29.97
C VAL A 108 -21.38 -5.25 -28.48
N ASN A 109 -20.96 -6.26 -27.71
CA ASN A 109 -20.72 -6.08 -26.25
C ASN A 109 -19.50 -5.20 -25.98
N GLU A 110 -18.44 -5.35 -26.76
CA GLU A 110 -17.26 -4.49 -26.66
C GLU A 110 -17.57 -3.05 -27.08
N SER A 111 -18.38 -2.89 -28.14
CA SER A 111 -18.81 -1.59 -28.63
C SER A 111 -19.65 -0.83 -27.58
N ILE A 112 -20.61 -1.50 -26.93
CA ILE A 112 -21.43 -0.92 -25.87
C ILE A 112 -20.57 -0.52 -24.65
N LYS A 113 -19.65 -1.38 -24.23
CA LYS A 113 -18.71 -1.05 -23.14
C LYS A 113 -17.82 0.15 -23.49
N ALA A 114 -17.34 0.20 -24.72
CA ALA A 114 -16.51 1.31 -25.17
C ALA A 114 -17.29 2.63 -25.21
N GLN A 115 -18.57 2.61 -25.58
CA GLN A 115 -19.44 3.80 -25.57
C GLN A 115 -19.66 4.28 -24.13
N ASN A 116 -20.01 3.39 -23.19
CA ASN A 116 -20.18 3.75 -21.79
C ASN A 116 -18.88 4.35 -21.20
N ASN A 117 -17.73 3.77 -21.51
CA ASN A 117 -16.43 4.31 -21.09
C ASN A 117 -16.14 5.71 -21.65
N ILE A 118 -16.65 6.03 -22.88
CA ILE A 118 -16.51 7.39 -23.44
C ILE A 118 -17.37 8.37 -22.63
N ASP A 119 -18.59 7.99 -22.32
CA ASP A 119 -19.52 8.81 -21.56
C ASP A 119 -18.96 9.09 -20.15
N ASP A 120 -18.42 8.08 -19.47
CA ASP A 120 -17.73 8.21 -18.18
C ASP A 120 -16.52 9.18 -18.26
N VAL A 121 -15.73 9.11 -19.34
CA VAL A 121 -14.58 10.01 -19.54
C VAL A 121 -15.05 11.45 -19.78
N VAL A 122 -16.16 11.66 -20.49
CA VAL A 122 -16.76 12.99 -20.71
C VAL A 122 -17.28 13.56 -19.40
N GLU A 123 -17.96 12.76 -18.59
CA GLU A 123 -18.44 13.15 -17.27
C GLU A 123 -17.28 13.53 -16.34
N LEU A 124 -16.27 12.68 -16.22
CA LEU A 124 -15.05 12.97 -15.47
C LEU A 124 -14.41 14.30 -15.91
N LEU A 125 -14.32 14.56 -17.22
CA LEU A 125 -13.79 15.82 -17.73
C LEU A 125 -14.62 17.03 -17.30
N SER A 126 -15.94 16.88 -17.27
CA SER A 126 -16.86 17.94 -16.83
C SER A 126 -16.67 18.24 -15.35
N GLU A 127 -16.52 17.22 -14.53
CA GLU A 127 -16.28 17.34 -13.09
C GLU A 127 -14.92 17.98 -12.78
N LEU A 128 -13.84 17.51 -13.41
CA LEU A 128 -12.51 18.09 -13.28
C LEU A 128 -12.47 19.58 -13.65
N ARG A 129 -13.28 20.00 -14.64
CA ARG A 129 -13.39 21.41 -15.02
C ARG A 129 -14.23 22.22 -14.03
N ARG A 130 -15.33 21.65 -13.55
CA ARG A 130 -16.26 22.31 -12.62
C ARG A 130 -15.64 22.46 -11.23
N ASN A 131 -15.05 21.40 -10.71
CA ASN A 131 -14.54 21.34 -9.36
C ASN A 131 -13.07 21.79 -9.27
N LYS A 132 -12.37 21.94 -10.40
CA LYS A 132 -10.93 22.22 -10.47
C LYS A 132 -10.07 21.19 -9.73
N GLU A 133 -10.56 19.96 -9.60
CA GLU A 133 -9.86 18.88 -8.95
C GLU A 133 -8.80 18.28 -9.90
N PRO A 134 -7.58 18.09 -9.44
CA PRO A 134 -6.56 17.44 -10.26
C PRO A 134 -6.70 15.92 -10.18
N LEU A 135 -6.36 15.22 -11.27
CA LEU A 135 -6.17 13.78 -11.22
C LEU A 135 -4.94 13.42 -10.34
N LEU A 136 -5.04 12.34 -9.62
CA LEU A 136 -3.97 11.81 -8.79
C LEU A 136 -3.46 10.47 -9.33
N HIS A 137 -2.15 10.28 -9.29
CA HIS A 137 -1.57 8.94 -9.30
C HIS A 137 -1.58 8.43 -7.87
N THR A 138 -2.35 7.40 -7.62
CA THR A 138 -2.52 6.82 -6.28
C THR A 138 -1.98 5.39 -6.26
N ALA A 139 -1.18 5.06 -5.25
CA ALA A 139 -0.77 3.70 -4.94
C ALA A 139 -1.11 3.41 -3.47
N VAL A 140 -1.74 2.27 -3.21
CA VAL A 140 -2.14 1.85 -1.86
C VAL A 140 -1.45 0.54 -1.52
N PHE A 141 -0.79 0.53 -0.38
CA PHE A 141 -0.17 -0.66 0.21
C PHE A 141 -0.84 -0.99 1.53
N ILE A 142 -1.00 -2.28 1.80
CA ILE A 142 -1.60 -2.82 3.02
C ILE A 142 -0.52 -3.62 3.74
N GLU A 143 -0.25 -3.33 5.01
CA GLU A 143 0.52 -4.19 5.90
C GLU A 143 -0.45 -4.91 6.84
N LEU A 144 -0.35 -6.23 6.87
CA LEU A 144 -1.06 -7.10 7.81
C LEU A 144 -0.08 -7.53 8.88
N LYS A 145 -0.50 -7.49 10.16
CA LYS A 145 0.34 -7.79 11.32
C LYS A 145 -0.39 -8.68 12.30
N ALA A 146 0.26 -9.76 12.73
CA ALA A 146 -0.25 -10.67 13.75
C ALA A 146 0.84 -11.16 14.70
N SER A 147 0.45 -11.75 15.83
CA SER A 147 1.37 -12.30 16.84
C SER A 147 1.89 -13.70 16.51
N SER A 148 1.28 -14.41 15.55
CA SER A 148 1.70 -15.73 15.07
C SER A 148 1.42 -15.86 13.57
N GLU A 149 2.04 -16.85 12.94
CA GLU A 149 1.84 -17.14 11.52
C GLU A 149 0.39 -17.57 11.23
N ASP A 150 -0.21 -18.40 12.08
CA ASP A 150 -1.59 -18.87 11.89
C ASP A 150 -2.58 -17.71 11.96
N LYS A 151 -2.44 -16.81 12.95
CA LYS A 151 -3.24 -15.59 13.04
C LYS A 151 -3.03 -14.65 11.86
N LEU A 152 -1.81 -14.62 11.29
CA LEU A 152 -1.57 -13.84 10.08
C LEU A 152 -2.34 -14.42 8.89
N LYS A 153 -2.36 -15.75 8.74
CA LYS A 153 -3.12 -16.44 7.68
C LYS A 153 -4.63 -16.22 7.82
N GLU A 154 -5.15 -16.26 9.04
CA GLU A 154 -6.56 -15.92 9.33
C GLU A 154 -6.87 -14.48 8.92
N LEU A 155 -6.05 -13.52 9.36
CA LEU A 155 -6.22 -12.11 9.00
C LEU A 155 -6.11 -11.88 7.49
N GLN A 156 -5.19 -12.57 6.81
CA GLN A 156 -5.05 -12.52 5.34
C GLN A 156 -6.31 -13.03 4.64
N ALA A 157 -6.89 -14.15 5.11
CA ALA A 157 -8.11 -14.71 4.54
C ALA A 157 -9.30 -13.75 4.69
N ASP A 158 -9.46 -13.18 5.88
CA ASP A 158 -10.52 -12.23 6.18
C ASP A 158 -10.43 -10.96 5.33
N VAL A 159 -9.23 -10.36 5.27
CA VAL A 159 -9.00 -9.14 4.47
C VAL A 159 -9.17 -9.43 2.98
N GLN A 160 -8.70 -10.59 2.50
CA GLN A 160 -8.91 -11.01 1.11
C GLN A 160 -10.40 -11.14 0.77
N MET A 161 -11.19 -11.70 1.68
CA MET A 161 -12.64 -11.84 1.48
C MET A 161 -13.33 -10.48 1.41
N GLU A 162 -12.96 -9.55 2.28
CA GLU A 162 -13.50 -8.18 2.30
C GLU A 162 -13.15 -7.42 1.02
N LEU A 163 -11.89 -7.46 0.60
CA LEU A 163 -11.44 -6.85 -0.65
C LEU A 163 -12.15 -7.44 -1.88
N THR A 164 -12.32 -8.76 -1.91
CA THR A 164 -13.03 -9.44 -3.01
C THR A 164 -14.50 -9.03 -3.08
N ARG A 165 -15.20 -8.92 -1.94
CA ARG A 165 -16.59 -8.42 -1.88
C ARG A 165 -16.68 -7.00 -2.43
N SER A 166 -15.66 -6.19 -2.20
CA SER A 166 -15.56 -4.81 -2.62
C SER A 166 -14.99 -4.63 -4.03
N LYS A 167 -14.78 -5.73 -4.77
CA LYS A 167 -14.19 -5.74 -6.12
C LYS A 167 -12.83 -5.06 -6.20
N ILE A 168 -12.05 -5.15 -5.12
CA ILE A 168 -10.67 -4.67 -5.05
C ILE A 168 -9.73 -5.85 -5.26
N SER A 169 -8.83 -5.73 -6.22
CA SER A 169 -7.77 -6.72 -6.48
C SER A 169 -6.47 -6.31 -5.81
N VAL A 170 -5.73 -7.30 -5.30
CA VAL A 170 -4.44 -7.09 -4.64
C VAL A 170 -3.36 -8.03 -5.17
N ASP A 171 -2.14 -7.55 -5.22
CA ASP A 171 -0.93 -8.34 -5.36
C ASP A 171 -0.34 -8.60 -3.96
N ARG A 172 -0.14 -9.85 -3.60
CA ARG A 172 0.43 -10.27 -2.31
C ARG A 172 1.93 -10.04 -2.19
N LEU A 173 2.57 -9.46 -3.19
CA LEU A 173 3.99 -9.17 -3.26
C LEU A 173 4.87 -10.38 -2.93
N LEU A 174 4.53 -11.56 -3.50
CA LEU A 174 5.31 -12.78 -3.33
C LEU A 174 6.76 -12.56 -3.74
N LEU A 175 7.72 -12.99 -2.93
CA LEU A 175 9.17 -12.79 -3.08
C LEU A 175 9.61 -11.31 -3.01
N ARG A 176 8.68 -10.37 -2.78
CA ARG A 176 8.92 -8.91 -2.77
C ARG A 176 8.50 -8.26 -1.44
N GLN A 177 8.45 -9.06 -0.36
CA GLN A 177 8.04 -8.59 0.96
C GLN A 177 8.99 -7.53 1.55
N LYS A 178 10.26 -7.55 1.13
CA LYS A 178 11.24 -6.52 1.53
C LYS A 178 10.90 -5.15 0.91
N GLU A 179 10.57 -5.13 -0.37
CA GLU A 179 10.13 -3.92 -1.08
C GLU A 179 8.78 -3.44 -0.54
N GLY A 180 7.87 -4.38 -0.22
CA GLY A 180 6.62 -4.09 0.46
C GLY A 180 6.84 -3.41 1.82
N PHE A 181 7.72 -3.96 2.65
CA PHE A 181 8.09 -3.36 3.93
C PHE A 181 8.61 -1.92 3.76
N LEU A 182 9.54 -1.69 2.82
CA LEU A 182 10.07 -0.35 2.55
C LEU A 182 8.99 0.63 2.09
N SER A 183 7.98 0.13 1.36
CA SER A 183 6.86 0.95 0.89
C SER A 183 5.82 1.24 1.97
N VAL A 184 5.66 0.39 2.99
CA VAL A 184 4.70 0.61 4.08
C VAL A 184 5.33 1.36 5.25
N HIS A 185 6.64 1.23 5.45
CA HIS A 185 7.32 1.87 6.58
C HIS A 185 7.12 3.40 6.57
N PRO A 186 6.84 4.04 7.72
CA PRO A 186 6.56 5.49 7.79
C PRO A 186 7.63 6.39 7.20
N ALA A 187 8.91 6.00 7.33
CA ALA A 187 10.05 6.72 6.74
C ALA A 187 10.39 6.21 5.33
N GLY A 188 9.63 5.26 4.78
CA GLY A 188 9.87 4.66 3.47
C GLY A 188 9.27 5.48 2.32
N ASN A 189 9.65 5.09 1.11
CA ASN A 189 9.13 5.63 -0.13
C ASN A 189 8.48 4.51 -0.94
N ASN A 190 7.63 4.87 -1.90
CA ASN A 190 7.10 3.90 -2.86
C ASN A 190 8.23 3.34 -3.74
N VAL A 191 8.75 2.16 -3.35
CA VAL A 191 9.86 1.49 -4.04
C VAL A 191 9.40 0.93 -5.39
N PHE A 192 8.10 0.66 -5.55
CA PHE A 192 7.52 0.10 -6.78
C PHE A 192 7.27 1.17 -7.87
N ALA A 193 7.51 2.43 -7.55
CA ALA A 193 7.28 3.57 -8.44
C ALA A 193 5.87 3.52 -9.07
N SER A 194 5.79 3.50 -10.41
CA SER A 194 4.49 3.53 -11.12
C SER A 194 3.83 2.15 -11.28
N GLN A 195 4.41 1.06 -10.81
CA GLN A 195 3.87 -0.30 -11.05
C GLN A 195 2.46 -0.47 -10.47
N PHE A 196 2.22 0.04 -9.26
CA PHE A 196 0.93 -0.03 -8.56
C PHE A 196 0.19 1.31 -8.53
N GLU A 197 0.70 2.33 -9.22
CA GLU A 197 -0.01 3.60 -9.36
C GLU A 197 -1.21 3.46 -10.30
N ARG A 198 -2.35 3.96 -9.88
CA ARG A 198 -3.56 4.12 -10.70
C ARG A 198 -3.94 5.59 -10.72
N VAL A 199 -4.57 6.00 -11.79
CA VAL A 199 -5.11 7.36 -11.91
C VAL A 199 -6.51 7.35 -11.32
N LEU A 200 -6.71 8.15 -10.30
CA LEU A 200 -7.98 8.37 -9.62
C LEU A 200 -8.33 9.85 -9.65
#